data_3e76d37ede3fbc7afbeaa4808af139ab
#
_entry.id   3e76d37ede3fbc7afbeaa4808af139ab
#
_cell.length_a   1.000
_cell.length_b   1.000
_cell.length_c   1.000
_cell.angle_alpha   90.00
_cell.angle_beta   90.00
_cell.angle_gamma   90.00
#
_symmetry.space_group_name_H-M   'P 1'
#
loop_
_entity.id
_entity.type
_entity.pdbx_description
1 polymer ?
#
loop_
_entity_poly.entity_id
_entity_poly.type
_entity_poly.pdbx_seq_one_letter_code
_entity_poly.pdbx_strand_id
1 'polypeptide(L)' 'MNSLELTAYKAYAAHRTACENWNNGEIEKSWLDENHILCIRYKNGKWWHYNKNKDGDWIWW' A
#
# COMPACT_ATOMS: atom_id res chain seq x y z
N MET A 1 -6.92 -14.83 4.84
CA MET A 1 -6.09 -13.74 4.25
C MET A 1 -4.67 -14.22 4.13
N ASN A 2 -4.08 -14.15 2.94
CA ASN A 2 -2.69 -14.58 2.77
C ASN A 2 -1.72 -13.49 3.25
N SER A 3 -0.43 -13.83 3.32
CA SER A 3 0.56 -12.89 3.87
C SER A 3 0.73 -11.63 3.02
N LEU A 4 0.57 -11.73 1.70
CA LEU A 4 0.62 -10.56 0.83
C LEU A 4 -0.55 -9.61 1.11
N GLU A 5 -1.76 -10.14 1.24
CA GLU A 5 -2.93 -9.33 1.54
C GLU A 5 -2.81 -8.65 2.90
N LEU A 6 -2.30 -9.37 3.90
CA LEU A 6 -2.10 -8.80 5.23
C LEU A 6 -1.07 -7.67 5.20
N THR A 7 0.04 -7.87 4.49
CA THR A 7 1.07 -6.85 4.35
C THR A 7 0.53 -5.63 3.61
N ALA A 8 -0.23 -5.86 2.55
CA ALA A 8 -0.86 -4.77 1.78
C ALA A 8 -1.82 -3.97 2.67
N TYR A 9 -2.59 -4.64 3.50
CA TYR A 9 -3.52 -3.95 4.40
C TYR A 9 -2.77 -3.07 5.41
N LYS A 10 -1.65 -3.53 5.93
CA LYS A 10 -0.82 -2.74 6.85
C LYS A 10 -0.25 -1.50 6.16
N ALA A 11 0.23 -1.64 4.93
CA ALA A 11 0.76 -0.53 4.15
C ALA A 11 -0.33 0.49 3.84
N TYR A 12 -1.49 0.01 3.43
CA TYR A 12 -2.67 0.84 3.18
C TYR A 12 -3.07 1.62 4.43
N ALA A 13 -3.12 0.97 5.58
CA ALA A 13 -3.49 1.62 6.82
C ALA A 13 -2.53 2.77 7.17
N ALA A 14 -1.23 2.57 6.97
CA ALA A 14 -0.22 3.60 7.21
C ALA A 14 -0.41 4.80 6.27
N HIS A 15 -0.63 4.52 4.98
CA HIS A 15 -0.83 5.56 3.96
C HIS A 15 -2.09 6.36 4.26
N ARG A 16 -3.19 5.66 4.52
CA ARG A 16 -4.47 6.28 4.83
C ARG A 16 -4.37 7.17 6.06
N THR A 17 -3.70 6.70 7.10
CA THR A 17 -3.52 7.46 8.34
C THR A 17 -2.74 8.75 8.11
N ALA A 18 -1.76 8.73 7.21
CA ALA A 18 -0.95 9.89 6.88
C ALA A 18 -1.69 10.93 6.02
N CYS A 19 -2.79 10.54 5.39
CA CYS A 19 -3.58 11.43 4.55
C CYS A 19 -4.76 12.00 5.33
N GLU A 20 -4.93 13.32 5.32
CA GLU A 20 -6.06 13.95 6.00
C GLU A 20 -7.40 13.58 5.36
N ASN A 21 -7.42 13.53 4.04
CA ASN A 21 -8.64 13.26 3.28
C ASN A 21 -8.40 12.10 2.33
N TRP A 22 -8.61 10.88 2.83
CA TRP A 22 -8.45 9.69 2.01
C TRP A 22 -9.66 9.56 1.08
N ASN A 23 -9.42 9.72 -0.21
CA ASN A 23 -10.48 9.60 -1.22
C ASN A 23 -10.14 8.59 -2.32
N ASN A 24 -9.18 7.72 -2.07
CA ASN A 24 -8.77 6.70 -3.06
C ASN A 24 -9.64 5.45 -2.98
N GLY A 25 -10.43 5.33 -1.91
CA GLY A 25 -11.24 4.16 -1.69
C GLY A 25 -10.46 3.01 -1.07
N GLU A 26 -11.02 1.82 -1.16
CA GLU A 26 -10.42 0.62 -0.62
C GLU A 26 -9.44 0.00 -1.62
N ILE A 27 -8.65 -0.96 -1.14
CA ILE A 27 -7.75 -1.72 -2.00
C ILE A 27 -8.55 -2.46 -3.07
N GLU A 28 -8.20 -2.23 -4.33
CA GLU A 28 -8.75 -3.00 -5.43
C GLU A 28 -7.88 -4.19 -5.75
N LYS A 29 -6.56 -3.99 -5.79
CA LYS A 29 -5.60 -5.03 -6.14
C LYS A 29 -4.27 -4.77 -5.49
N SER A 30 -3.58 -5.82 -5.06
CA SER A 30 -2.21 -5.73 -4.57
C SER A 30 -1.37 -6.80 -5.26
N TRP A 31 -0.10 -6.47 -5.50
CA TRP A 31 0.83 -7.38 -6.15
C TRP A 31 2.26 -7.00 -5.79
N LEU A 32 3.20 -7.89 -6.09
CA LEU A 32 4.62 -7.59 -6.01
C LEU A 32 5.12 -7.36 -7.43
N ASP A 33 5.92 -6.32 -7.63
CA ASP A 33 6.51 -6.06 -8.93
C ASP A 33 7.74 -6.95 -9.17
N GLU A 34 8.43 -6.74 -10.27
CA GLU A 34 9.60 -7.54 -10.63
C GLU A 34 10.74 -7.42 -9.64
N ASN A 35 10.75 -6.37 -8.82
CA ASN A 35 11.77 -6.15 -7.78
C ASN A 35 11.27 -6.56 -6.40
N HIS A 36 10.15 -7.27 -6.34
CA HIS A 36 9.50 -7.69 -5.08
C HIS A 36 9.05 -6.51 -4.22
N ILE A 37 8.74 -5.38 -4.86
CA ILE A 37 8.18 -4.20 -4.18
C ILE A 37 6.66 -4.32 -4.19
N LEU A 38 6.05 -4.13 -3.03
CA LEU A 38 4.60 -4.16 -2.90
C LEU A 38 3.99 -3.00 -3.67
N CYS A 39 2.97 -3.30 -4.46
CA CYS A 39 2.17 -2.29 -5.16
C CYS A 39 0.71 -2.48 -4.79
N ILE A 40 0.01 -1.38 -4.60
CA ILE A 40 -1.42 -1.41 -4.30
C ILE A 40 -2.14 -0.43 -5.21
N ARG A 41 -3.19 -0.91 -5.87
CA ARG A 41 -4.11 -0.07 -6.64
C ARG A 41 -5.41 0.05 -5.87
N TYR A 42 -5.97 1.26 -5.87
CA TYR A 42 -7.19 1.58 -5.14
C TYR A 42 -8.38 1.72 -6.08
N LYS A 43 -9.57 1.78 -5.51
CA LYS A 43 -10.82 1.82 -6.28
C LYS A 43 -10.91 2.98 -7.25
N ASN A 44 -10.25 4.10 -6.95
CA ASN A 44 -10.23 5.26 -7.86
C ASN A 44 -9.25 5.10 -9.04
N GLY A 45 -8.56 3.97 -9.14
CA GLY A 45 -7.62 3.68 -10.22
C GLY A 45 -6.19 4.11 -9.96
N LYS A 46 -5.94 4.87 -8.93
CA LYS A 46 -4.58 5.27 -8.55
C LYS A 46 -3.85 4.14 -7.86
N TRP A 47 -2.55 4.11 -7.98
CA TRP A 47 -1.74 3.08 -7.35
C TRP A 47 -0.38 3.63 -6.95
N TRP A 48 0.23 2.97 -5.96
CA TRP A 48 1.53 3.35 -5.41
C TRP A 48 2.38 2.13 -5.14
N HIS A 49 3.70 2.37 -5.09
CA HIS A 49 4.66 1.42 -4.56
C HIS A 49 4.72 1.61 -3.05
N TYR A 50 5.02 0.54 -2.31
CA TYR A 50 5.14 0.58 -0.86
C TYR A 50 6.35 -0.22 -0.42
N ASN A 51 7.11 0.36 0.49
CA ASN A 51 8.23 -0.34 1.11
C ASN A 51 8.42 0.21 2.51
N LYS A 52 9.30 -0.43 3.28
CA LYS A 52 9.66 0.08 4.59
C LYS A 52 11.07 0.66 4.53
N ASN A 53 11.30 1.76 5.24
CA ASN A 53 12.62 2.31 5.37
C ASN A 53 13.40 1.54 6.45
N LYS A 54 14.65 1.95 6.70
CA LYS A 54 15.51 1.29 7.68
C LYS A 54 14.98 1.38 9.12
N ASP A 55 14.10 2.33 9.39
CA ASP A 55 13.49 2.51 10.71
C ASP A 55 12.22 1.69 10.87
N GLY A 56 11.82 0.97 9.84
CA GLY A 56 10.63 0.14 9.87
C GLY A 56 9.34 0.89 9.56
N ASP A 57 9.43 2.14 9.12
CA ASP A 57 8.26 2.93 8.75
C ASP A 57 7.90 2.72 7.29
N TRP A 58 6.61 2.69 7.00
CA TRP A 58 6.15 2.58 5.62
C TRP A 58 6.44 3.86 4.85
N ILE A 59 6.93 3.67 3.64
CA ILE A 59 7.12 4.76 2.66
C ILE A 59 6.39 4.35 1.37
N TRP A 60 5.97 5.32 0.60
CA TRP A 60 5.28 5.07 -0.66
C TRP A 60 5.60 6.16 -1.68
N TRP A 61 5.46 5.79 -2.97
CA TRP A 61 5.77 6.74 -4.06
C TRP A 61 5.04 6.38 -5.36
#